data_adbb39723d4185e572c4975a4a989cf4
#
_entry.id   adbb39723d4185e572c4975a4a989cf4
#
_cell.length_a   1.000
_cell.length_b   1.000
_cell.length_c   1.000
_cell.angle_alpha   90.00
_cell.angle_beta   90.00
_cell.angle_gamma   90.00
#
_symmetry.space_group_name_H-M   'P 1'
#
loop_
_entity.id
_entity.type
_entity.pdbx_description
1 polymer ?
#
loop_
_entity_poly.entity_id
_entity_poly.type
_entity_poly.pdbx_seq_one_letter_code
_entity_poly.pdbx_strand_id
1 'polypeptide(L)'
;TFIDQDGEFLVYDWRAPVSSIYYNGTLGDVSYDTPAGEQHATLKNKRQLQIEHGHIKTMFDTNETVGDEILQSVLGDQSDEYMKNIVATIQREQNDIIRDTTSDLLVVQGVAGSGKTSAVLQRIAYLLYHSRSDLDADQMVLFSPNRLFANYISQVLPSLGEKNMRQATLFEFLANRFTG
;
A
#
# COMPACT_ATOMS: atom_id res chain seq x y z
N THR A 1 1.48 -5.76 -12.73
CA THR A 1 0.77 -5.42 -13.97
C THR A 1 0.66 -6.66 -14.83
N PHE A 2 -0.50 -6.93 -15.36
CA PHE A 2 -0.76 -8.03 -16.28
C PHE A 2 -1.11 -7.45 -17.66
N ILE A 3 -0.44 -7.94 -18.71
CA ILE A 3 -0.57 -7.45 -20.08
C ILE A 3 -1.01 -8.64 -20.93
N ASP A 4 -1.94 -8.44 -21.84
CA ASP A 4 -2.39 -9.47 -22.78
C ASP A 4 -1.41 -9.67 -23.97
N GLN A 5 -1.79 -10.54 -24.92
CA GLN A 5 -0.98 -10.86 -26.09
C GLN A 5 -0.88 -9.68 -27.09
N ASP A 6 -1.83 -8.77 -27.05
CA ASP A 6 -1.89 -7.58 -27.91
C ASP A 6 -1.17 -6.36 -27.29
N GLY A 7 -0.63 -6.52 -26.06
CA GLY A 7 0.09 -5.48 -25.34
C GLY A 7 -0.83 -4.56 -24.53
N GLU A 8 -2.10 -4.90 -24.39
CA GLU A 8 -3.03 -4.14 -23.58
C GLU A 8 -2.90 -4.47 -22.08
N PHE A 9 -2.97 -3.44 -21.24
CA PHE A 9 -2.91 -3.59 -19.80
C PHE A 9 -4.27 -4.04 -19.26
N LEU A 10 -4.36 -5.30 -18.85
CA LEU A 10 -5.57 -5.87 -18.25
C LEU A 10 -5.66 -5.60 -16.74
N VAL A 11 -4.52 -5.63 -16.05
CA VAL A 11 -4.45 -5.41 -14.60
C VAL A 11 -3.25 -4.54 -14.26
N TYR A 12 -3.49 -3.47 -13.53
CA TYR A 12 -2.43 -2.65 -12.95
C TYR A 12 -2.09 -3.14 -11.55
N ASP A 13 -0.81 -3.10 -11.21
CA ASP A 13 -0.35 -3.29 -9.84
C ASP A 13 -0.88 -2.14 -8.97
N TRP A 14 -1.21 -2.42 -7.70
CA TRP A 14 -1.68 -1.40 -6.77
C TRP A 14 -0.67 -0.26 -6.57
N ARG A 15 0.62 -0.52 -6.81
CA ARG A 15 1.73 0.43 -6.73
C ARG A 15 1.85 1.32 -7.98
N ALA A 16 1.21 0.95 -9.07
CA ALA A 16 1.26 1.75 -10.29
C ALA A 16 0.68 3.16 -10.06
N PRO A 17 1.22 4.19 -10.75
CA PRO A 17 0.74 5.57 -10.62
C PRO A 17 -0.77 5.71 -10.76
N VAL A 18 -1.36 5.14 -11.80
CA VAL A 18 -2.80 5.18 -12.05
C VAL A 18 -3.63 4.58 -10.91
N SER A 19 -3.09 3.62 -10.17
CA SER A 19 -3.79 2.99 -9.04
C SER A 19 -4.00 3.92 -7.85
N SER A 20 -3.31 5.07 -7.79
CA SER A 20 -3.55 6.10 -6.75
C SER A 20 -4.96 6.67 -6.81
N ILE A 21 -5.56 6.72 -8.00
CA ILE A 21 -6.92 7.22 -8.22
C ILE A 21 -7.95 6.44 -7.38
N TYR A 22 -7.71 5.15 -7.17
CA TYR A 22 -8.61 4.34 -6.34
C TYR A 22 -8.72 4.89 -4.91
N TYR A 23 -7.63 5.38 -4.35
CA TYR A 23 -7.58 5.87 -2.97
C TYR A 23 -7.93 7.35 -2.85
N ASN A 24 -7.43 8.19 -3.75
CA ASN A 24 -7.50 9.65 -3.64
C ASN A 24 -8.55 10.27 -4.57
N GLY A 25 -8.94 9.55 -5.66
CA GLY A 25 -9.88 10.06 -6.66
C GLY A 25 -11.34 9.99 -6.19
N THR A 26 -12.12 10.97 -6.58
CA THR A 26 -13.58 10.97 -6.56
C THR A 26 -14.13 10.77 -7.98
N LEU A 27 -15.41 10.39 -8.14
CA LEU A 27 -15.99 10.28 -9.47
C LEU A 27 -15.92 11.63 -10.20
N GLY A 28 -15.65 11.59 -11.50
CA GLY A 28 -15.43 12.77 -12.34
C GLY A 28 -13.97 12.91 -12.76
N ASP A 29 -13.52 14.13 -12.98
CA ASP A 29 -12.17 14.41 -13.45
C ASP A 29 -11.17 14.21 -12.29
N VAL A 30 -10.10 13.48 -12.58
CA VAL A 30 -9.03 13.13 -11.64
C VAL A 30 -7.68 13.30 -12.32
N SER A 31 -6.64 13.50 -11.52
CA SER A 31 -5.26 13.48 -11.99
C SER A 31 -4.39 12.58 -11.13
N TYR A 32 -3.26 12.14 -11.68
CA TYR A 32 -2.25 11.36 -10.98
C TYR A 32 -0.87 11.62 -11.57
N ASP A 33 0.14 11.59 -10.72
CA ASP A 33 1.52 11.84 -11.11
C ASP A 33 2.18 10.59 -11.69
N THR A 34 2.92 10.77 -12.78
CA THR A 34 3.78 9.75 -13.39
C THR A 34 5.20 10.30 -13.57
N PRO A 35 6.21 9.45 -13.81
CA PRO A 35 7.55 9.93 -14.17
C PRO A 35 7.59 10.84 -15.42
N ALA A 36 6.59 10.72 -16.28
CA ALA A 36 6.44 11.56 -17.48
C ALA A 36 5.62 12.85 -17.24
N GLY A 37 5.22 13.12 -16.00
CA GLY A 37 4.41 14.25 -15.59
C GLY A 37 2.99 13.87 -15.19
N GLU A 38 2.18 14.88 -14.83
CA GLU A 38 0.80 14.72 -14.42
C GLU A 38 -0.06 14.19 -15.58
N GLN A 39 -0.89 13.21 -15.28
CA GLN A 39 -1.86 12.63 -16.21
C GLN A 39 -3.27 12.92 -15.72
N HIS A 40 -4.19 13.14 -16.66
CA HIS A 40 -5.60 13.40 -16.40
C HIS A 40 -6.47 12.25 -16.90
N ALA A 41 -7.51 11.93 -16.15
CA ALA A 41 -8.48 10.90 -16.50
C ALA A 41 -9.86 11.25 -15.96
N THR A 42 -10.90 10.59 -16.47
CA THR A 42 -12.24 10.68 -15.90
C THR A 42 -12.59 9.38 -15.21
N LEU A 43 -12.75 9.42 -13.89
CA LEU A 43 -13.17 8.27 -13.08
C LEU A 43 -14.68 8.10 -13.18
N LYS A 44 -15.13 7.13 -13.97
CA LYS A 44 -16.56 6.91 -14.23
C LYS A 44 -17.23 6.04 -13.19
N ASN A 45 -16.49 5.09 -12.63
CA ASN A 45 -17.00 4.15 -11.63
C ASN A 45 -15.84 3.59 -10.82
N LYS A 46 -16.09 3.30 -9.54
CA LYS A 46 -15.22 2.49 -8.69
C LYS A 46 -15.96 1.20 -8.34
N ARG A 47 -15.37 0.07 -8.69
CA ARG A 47 -15.91 -1.25 -8.39
C ARG A 47 -14.92 -2.05 -7.59
N GLN A 48 -15.35 -2.56 -6.47
CA GLN A 48 -14.57 -3.45 -5.63
C GLN A 48 -15.07 -4.87 -5.78
N LEU A 49 -14.15 -5.81 -5.95
CA LEU A 49 -14.45 -7.23 -6.09
C LEU A 49 -13.62 -8.01 -5.06
N GLN A 50 -14.29 -8.95 -4.40
CA GLN A 50 -13.61 -9.99 -3.64
C GLN A 50 -13.60 -11.26 -4.47
N ILE A 51 -12.40 -11.75 -4.80
CA ILE A 51 -12.21 -12.93 -5.65
C ILE A 51 -11.50 -14.00 -4.85
N GLU A 52 -12.10 -15.18 -4.75
CA GLU A 52 -11.53 -16.36 -4.10
C GLU A 52 -11.55 -17.53 -5.05
N HIS A 53 -10.38 -18.16 -5.25
CA HIS A 53 -10.21 -19.31 -6.15
C HIS A 53 -10.77 -19.07 -7.57
N GLY A 54 -10.63 -17.86 -8.10
CA GLY A 54 -11.11 -17.49 -9.43
C GLY A 54 -12.60 -17.16 -9.52
N HIS A 55 -13.34 -17.19 -8.41
CA HIS A 55 -14.76 -16.85 -8.36
C HIS A 55 -15.00 -15.52 -7.62
N ILE A 56 -15.85 -14.67 -8.19
CA ILE A 56 -16.29 -13.44 -7.54
C ILE A 56 -17.23 -13.81 -6.40
N LYS A 57 -16.83 -13.49 -5.16
CA LYS A 57 -17.63 -13.66 -3.95
C LYS A 57 -18.54 -12.48 -3.70
N THR A 58 -17.99 -11.30 -3.78
CA THR A 58 -18.71 -10.04 -3.61
C THR A 58 -18.28 -9.01 -4.62
N MET A 59 -19.18 -8.12 -4.99
CA MET A 59 -18.94 -7.02 -5.90
C MET A 59 -19.76 -5.82 -5.46
N PHE A 60 -19.08 -4.67 -5.32
CA PHE A 60 -19.73 -3.41 -4.91
C PHE A 60 -19.29 -2.28 -5.83
N ASP A 61 -20.24 -1.45 -6.21
CA ASP A 61 -19.94 -0.16 -6.83
C ASP A 61 -19.91 0.90 -5.73
N THR A 62 -18.80 1.63 -5.63
CA THR A 62 -18.64 2.71 -4.66
C THR A 62 -18.68 4.03 -5.40
N ASN A 63 -19.61 4.90 -5.05
CA ASN A 63 -19.72 6.24 -5.65
C ASN A 63 -18.90 7.29 -4.89
N GLU A 64 -18.48 6.99 -3.68
CA GLU A 64 -17.75 7.89 -2.79
C GLU A 64 -16.40 7.30 -2.39
N THR A 65 -15.57 8.13 -1.78
CA THR A 65 -14.25 7.77 -1.26
C THR A 65 -14.33 6.50 -0.45
N VAL A 66 -13.48 5.55 -0.77
CA VAL A 66 -13.39 4.19 -0.27
C VAL A 66 -13.85 4.04 1.17
N GLY A 67 -15.12 3.63 1.34
CA GLY A 67 -15.49 2.87 2.52
C GLY A 67 -15.04 1.43 2.28
N ASP A 68 -14.34 0.82 3.21
CA ASP A 68 -14.02 -0.60 3.12
C ASP A 68 -15.31 -1.42 3.36
N GLU A 69 -16.11 -1.57 2.27
CA GLU A 69 -17.37 -2.31 2.32
C GLU A 69 -17.12 -3.80 2.60
N ILE A 70 -15.91 -4.31 2.33
CA ILE A 70 -15.49 -5.64 2.75
C ILE A 70 -15.37 -5.68 4.28
N LEU A 71 -14.77 -4.66 4.88
CA LEU A 71 -14.77 -4.52 6.34
C LEU A 71 -16.18 -4.39 6.89
N GLN A 72 -17.10 -3.74 6.15
CA GLN A 72 -18.52 -3.63 6.52
C GLN A 72 -19.27 -4.94 6.44
N SER A 73 -19.00 -5.79 5.45
CA SER A 73 -19.58 -7.13 5.38
C SER A 73 -19.10 -8.04 6.53
N VAL A 74 -17.90 -7.77 7.05
CA VAL A 74 -17.33 -8.46 8.22
C VAL A 74 -17.85 -7.89 9.54
N LEU A 75 -18.19 -6.59 9.59
CA LEU A 75 -18.68 -5.89 10.79
C LEU A 75 -20.22 -5.86 10.89
N GLY A 76 -20.93 -6.39 9.88
CA GLY A 76 -22.39 -6.49 9.84
C GLY A 76 -23.11 -5.24 9.30
N ASP A 77 -24.39 -5.43 8.92
CA ASP A 77 -25.27 -4.47 8.24
C ASP A 77 -25.57 -3.14 8.98
N GLN A 78 -24.92 -2.88 10.10
CA GLN A 78 -25.18 -1.72 10.97
C GLN A 78 -24.01 -0.75 11.12
N SER A 79 -23.02 -0.76 10.24
CA SER A 79 -21.96 0.26 10.33
C SER A 79 -22.50 1.62 9.90
N ASP A 80 -22.50 2.55 10.84
CA ASP A 80 -22.89 3.94 10.69
C ASP A 80 -22.06 4.62 9.57
N GLU A 81 -22.68 5.46 8.77
CA GLU A 81 -22.04 6.31 7.74
C GLU A 81 -20.80 7.06 8.30
N TYR A 82 -20.84 7.39 9.57
CA TYR A 82 -19.73 7.98 10.30
C TYR A 82 -18.49 7.07 10.34
N MET A 83 -18.66 5.77 10.59
CA MET A 83 -17.56 4.79 10.58
C MET A 83 -16.99 4.61 9.17
N LYS A 84 -17.82 4.64 8.14
CA LYS A 84 -17.40 4.57 6.73
C LYS A 84 -16.45 5.73 6.39
N ASN A 85 -16.80 6.94 6.80
CA ASN A 85 -15.98 8.13 6.59
C ASN A 85 -14.64 8.08 7.35
N ILE A 86 -14.61 7.52 8.55
CA ILE A 86 -13.36 7.35 9.33
C ILE A 86 -12.42 6.38 8.61
N VAL A 87 -12.91 5.22 8.18
CA VAL A 87 -12.10 4.22 7.48
C VAL A 87 -11.55 4.78 6.17
N ALA A 88 -12.37 5.47 5.39
CA ALA A 88 -11.93 6.13 4.15
C ALA A 88 -10.84 7.18 4.39
N THR A 89 -10.96 7.97 5.47
CA THR A 89 -9.95 8.95 5.84
C THR A 89 -8.63 8.28 6.22
N ILE A 90 -8.67 7.22 7.04
CA ILE A 90 -7.49 6.46 7.45
C ILE A 90 -6.78 5.84 6.23
N GLN A 91 -7.53 5.26 5.31
CA GLN A 91 -6.95 4.66 4.09
C GLN A 91 -6.28 5.70 3.19
N ARG A 92 -6.86 6.90 3.07
CA ARG A 92 -6.25 8.02 2.33
C ARG A 92 -4.95 8.47 2.97
N GLU A 93 -4.95 8.70 4.27
CA GLU A 93 -3.74 9.08 5.02
C GLU A 93 -2.64 8.03 4.92
N GLN A 94 -3.00 6.74 5.00
CA GLN A 94 -2.04 5.64 4.79
C GLN A 94 -1.49 5.65 3.36
N ASN A 95 -2.32 5.88 2.36
CA ASN A 95 -1.89 5.93 0.97
C ASN A 95 -0.93 7.10 0.71
N ASP A 96 -1.15 8.26 1.32
CA ASP A 96 -0.24 9.41 1.23
C ASP A 96 1.13 9.08 1.85
N ILE A 97 1.16 8.40 3.00
CA ILE A 97 2.39 7.90 3.63
C ILE A 97 3.10 6.88 2.73
N ILE A 98 2.36 5.94 2.15
CA ILE A 98 2.89 4.86 1.31
C ILE A 98 3.56 5.44 0.06
N ARG A 99 2.95 6.44 -0.58
CA ARG A 99 3.37 6.98 -1.88
C ARG A 99 4.26 8.21 -1.79
N ASP A 100 4.57 8.72 -0.61
CA ASP A 100 5.50 9.84 -0.48
C ASP A 100 6.92 9.42 -0.93
N THR A 101 7.40 10.01 -2.01
CA THR A 101 8.74 9.79 -2.59
C THR A 101 9.65 11.01 -2.43
N THR A 102 9.17 12.06 -1.79
CA THR A 102 9.85 13.36 -1.72
C THR A 102 10.51 13.62 -0.36
N SER A 103 10.04 12.95 0.70
CA SER A 103 10.56 13.16 2.06
C SER A 103 11.85 12.38 2.31
N ASP A 104 12.93 13.09 2.66
CA ASP A 104 14.18 12.47 3.13
C ASP A 104 13.99 11.80 4.50
N LEU A 105 13.11 12.32 5.33
CA LEU A 105 12.74 11.78 6.63
C LEU A 105 11.24 11.80 6.81
N LEU A 106 10.65 10.64 7.03
CA LEU A 106 9.22 10.48 7.31
C LEU A 106 9.01 9.89 8.71
N VAL A 107 8.28 10.60 9.56
CA VAL A 107 7.91 10.15 10.91
C VAL A 107 6.41 9.79 10.91
N VAL A 108 6.10 8.52 11.15
CA VAL A 108 4.73 8.02 11.20
C VAL A 108 4.31 7.81 12.66
N GLN A 109 3.38 8.62 13.13
CA GLN A 109 2.81 8.53 14.48
C GLN A 109 1.37 8.01 14.43
N GLY A 110 0.94 7.38 15.51
CA GLY A 110 -0.44 6.92 15.69
C GLY A 110 -0.56 5.98 16.89
N VAL A 111 -1.78 5.78 17.34
CA VAL A 111 -2.07 4.86 18.46
C VAL A 111 -1.76 3.41 18.11
N ALA A 112 -1.72 2.54 19.11
CA ALA A 112 -1.60 1.10 18.86
C ALA A 112 -2.79 0.61 18.01
N GLY A 113 -2.51 -0.24 17.02
CA GLY A 113 -3.54 -0.75 16.11
C GLY A 113 -3.93 0.17 14.95
N SER A 114 -3.36 1.39 14.83
CA SER A 114 -3.68 2.32 13.72
C SER A 114 -3.12 1.93 12.35
N GLY A 115 -2.48 0.77 12.21
CA GLY A 115 -1.93 0.29 10.94
C GLY A 115 -0.56 0.85 10.55
N LYS A 116 0.17 1.52 11.47
CA LYS A 116 1.51 2.08 11.18
C LYS A 116 2.47 1.09 10.54
N THR A 117 2.60 -0.08 11.13
CA THR A 117 3.49 -1.14 10.60
C THR A 117 3.08 -1.57 9.22
N SER A 118 1.78 -1.75 8.98
CA SER A 118 1.25 -2.10 7.66
C SER A 118 1.57 -1.01 6.62
N ALA A 119 1.34 0.26 6.95
CA ALA A 119 1.65 1.38 6.08
C ALA A 119 3.15 1.46 5.75
N VAL A 120 4.03 1.25 6.74
CA VAL A 120 5.49 1.24 6.53
C VAL A 120 5.93 0.08 5.62
N LEU A 121 5.39 -1.13 5.82
CA LEU A 121 5.72 -2.28 4.97
C LEU A 121 5.21 -2.10 3.53
N GLN A 122 4.01 -1.57 3.38
CA GLN A 122 3.47 -1.22 2.05
C GLN A 122 4.30 -0.10 1.39
N ARG A 123 4.77 0.89 2.17
CA ARG A 123 5.69 1.91 1.66
C ARG A 123 7.00 1.31 1.15
N ILE A 124 7.60 0.38 1.89
CA ILE A 124 8.80 -0.34 1.44
C ILE A 124 8.54 -1.03 0.10
N ALA A 125 7.44 -1.77 -0.01
CA ALA A 125 7.07 -2.44 -1.26
C ALA A 125 6.80 -1.43 -2.39
N TYR A 126 6.21 -0.28 -2.09
CA TYR A 126 6.00 0.80 -3.04
C TYR A 126 7.32 1.40 -3.53
N LEU A 127 8.25 1.73 -2.64
CA LEU A 127 9.55 2.31 -2.98
C LEU A 127 10.38 1.36 -3.85
N LEU A 128 10.43 0.07 -3.52
CA LEU A 128 11.11 -0.94 -4.34
C LEU A 128 10.49 -1.08 -5.73
N TYR A 129 9.18 -0.94 -5.85
CA TYR A 129 8.51 -0.95 -7.15
C TYR A 129 8.76 0.34 -7.93
N HIS A 130 8.65 1.50 -7.28
CA HIS A 130 8.77 2.82 -7.90
C HIS A 130 10.19 3.10 -8.37
N SER A 131 11.18 2.77 -7.55
CA SER A 131 12.60 3.05 -7.79
C SER A 131 13.40 1.81 -8.22
N ARG A 132 12.74 0.83 -8.81
CA ARG A 132 13.34 -0.47 -9.19
C ARG A 132 14.52 -0.40 -10.15
N SER A 133 14.75 0.75 -10.77
CA SER A 133 15.96 1.01 -11.58
C SER A 133 17.18 1.40 -10.74
N ASP A 134 16.94 1.94 -9.54
CA ASP A 134 17.96 2.59 -8.72
C ASP A 134 18.05 2.05 -7.29
N LEU A 135 17.03 1.30 -6.84
CA LEU A 135 16.91 0.80 -5.48
C LEU A 135 16.58 -0.70 -5.46
N ASP A 136 17.46 -1.48 -4.86
CA ASP A 136 17.26 -2.90 -4.58
C ASP A 136 17.04 -3.16 -3.09
N ALA A 137 16.40 -4.29 -2.77
CA ALA A 137 16.14 -4.71 -1.39
C ALA A 137 17.41 -4.83 -0.53
N ASP A 138 18.54 -5.14 -1.14
CA ASP A 138 19.85 -5.25 -0.47
C ASP A 138 20.42 -3.89 -0.01
N GLN A 139 19.94 -2.80 -0.60
CA GLN A 139 20.30 -1.43 -0.23
C GLN A 139 19.46 -0.85 0.90
N MET A 140 18.43 -1.59 1.33
CA MET A 140 17.53 -1.20 2.42
C MET A 140 17.82 -2.00 3.69
N VAL A 141 17.69 -1.36 4.82
CA VAL A 141 17.80 -2.02 6.14
C VAL A 141 16.55 -1.67 6.96
N LEU A 142 15.91 -2.69 7.46
CA LEU A 142 14.79 -2.54 8.38
C LEU A 142 15.23 -2.83 9.81
N PHE A 143 15.14 -1.82 10.66
CA PHE A 143 15.36 -1.99 12.09
C PHE A 143 14.09 -2.44 12.78
N SER A 144 14.15 -3.57 13.45
CA SER A 144 13.05 -4.09 14.25
C SER A 144 13.39 -4.08 15.74
N PRO A 145 12.39 -3.93 16.63
CA PRO A 145 12.64 -3.88 18.08
C PRO A 145 13.14 -5.23 18.62
N ASN A 146 12.80 -6.33 17.98
CA ASN A 146 13.21 -7.68 18.37
C ASN A 146 13.08 -8.67 17.20
N ARG A 147 13.62 -9.87 17.38
CA ARG A 147 13.62 -10.95 16.37
C ARG A 147 12.22 -11.51 16.04
N LEU A 148 11.29 -11.49 16.99
CA LEU A 148 9.92 -11.95 16.73
C LEU A 148 9.22 -11.03 15.75
N PHE A 149 9.43 -9.72 15.90
CA PHE A 149 8.91 -8.72 14.96
C PHE A 149 9.57 -8.85 13.58
N ALA A 150 10.88 -9.13 13.53
CA ALA A 150 11.59 -9.40 12.28
C ALA A 150 11.01 -10.62 11.54
N ASN A 151 10.69 -11.71 12.26
CA ASN A 151 10.06 -12.89 11.66
C ASN A 151 8.67 -12.58 11.08
N TYR A 152 7.87 -11.77 11.77
CA TYR A 152 6.58 -11.33 11.25
C TYR A 152 6.75 -10.57 9.92
N ILE A 153 7.66 -9.63 9.86
CA ILE A 153 7.91 -8.83 8.66
C ILE A 153 8.38 -9.71 7.49
N SER A 154 9.25 -10.69 7.74
CA SER A 154 9.74 -11.59 6.69
C SER A 154 8.65 -12.46 6.07
N GLN A 155 7.50 -12.61 6.73
CA GLN A 155 6.33 -13.28 6.17
C GLN A 155 5.43 -12.32 5.37
N VAL A 156 5.39 -11.04 5.76
CA VAL A 156 4.50 -10.06 5.14
C VAL A 156 5.06 -9.51 3.83
N LEU A 157 6.36 -9.20 3.75
CA LEU A 157 6.96 -8.61 2.55
C LEU A 157 6.73 -9.47 1.28
N PRO A 158 6.90 -10.80 1.29
CA PRO A 158 6.60 -11.62 0.12
C PRO A 158 5.14 -11.56 -0.31
N SER A 159 4.19 -11.38 0.62
CA SER A 159 2.77 -11.23 0.28
C SER A 159 2.46 -9.91 -0.44
N LEU A 160 3.33 -8.93 -0.30
CA LEU A 160 3.28 -7.65 -1.01
C LEU A 160 3.99 -7.68 -2.38
N GLY A 161 4.54 -8.85 -2.76
CA GLY A 161 5.20 -9.06 -4.05
C GLY A 161 6.70 -8.69 -4.05
N GLU A 162 7.30 -8.54 -2.87
CA GLU A 162 8.70 -8.13 -2.74
C GLU A 162 9.57 -9.22 -2.11
N LYS A 163 10.88 -9.17 -2.40
CA LYS A 163 11.87 -10.02 -1.73
C LYS A 163 12.09 -9.56 -0.30
N ASN A 164 12.48 -10.50 0.56
CA ASN A 164 12.93 -10.15 1.89
C ASN A 164 14.17 -9.25 1.83
N MET A 165 14.17 -8.24 2.68
CA MET A 165 15.26 -7.29 2.84
C MET A 165 16.05 -7.59 4.11
N ARG A 166 17.22 -6.92 4.24
CA ARG A 166 18.05 -7.04 5.43
C ARG A 166 17.32 -6.50 6.66
N GLN A 167 17.19 -7.33 7.66
CA GLN A 167 16.61 -6.98 8.95
C GLN A 167 17.66 -7.09 10.06
N ALA A 168 17.63 -6.16 10.99
CA ALA A 168 18.52 -6.16 12.15
C ALA A 168 17.84 -5.48 13.35
N THR A 169 18.20 -5.88 14.55
CA THR A 169 18.00 -5.02 15.71
C THR A 169 19.11 -3.96 15.74
N LEU A 170 18.87 -2.85 16.43
CA LEU A 170 19.87 -1.81 16.57
C LEU A 170 21.18 -2.38 17.19
N PHE A 171 21.06 -3.25 18.19
CA PHE A 171 22.22 -3.87 18.84
C PHE A 171 23.02 -4.76 17.90
N GLU A 172 22.36 -5.61 17.09
CA GLU A 172 23.04 -6.44 16.10
C GLU A 172 23.77 -5.59 15.05
N PHE A 173 23.13 -4.52 14.59
CA PHE A 173 23.74 -3.61 13.62
C PHE A 173 24.98 -2.93 14.17
N LEU A 174 24.93 -2.41 15.41
CA LEU A 174 26.04 -1.77 16.09
C LEU A 174 27.17 -2.76 16.41
N ALA A 175 26.85 -3.95 16.94
CA ALA A 175 27.83 -4.99 17.24
C ALA A 175 28.66 -5.37 16.00
N ASN A 176 28.05 -5.46 14.83
CA ASN A 176 28.76 -5.78 13.59
C ASN A 176 29.64 -4.63 13.05
N ARG A 177 29.41 -3.39 13.50
CA ARG A 177 30.20 -2.23 13.03
C ARG A 177 31.32 -1.79 13.98
N PHE A 178 31.20 -2.12 15.25
CA PHE A 178 32.10 -1.69 16.29
C PHE A 178 32.86 -2.84 16.97
N THR A 179 32.88 -4.03 16.38
CA THR A 179 33.83 -5.09 16.74
C THR A 179 35.21 -4.68 16.22
N GLY A 180 35.96 -3.98 17.08
CA GLY A 180 37.40 -3.75 16.94
C GLY A 180 38.15 -4.80 17.75
#